data_db3a80da8aecf56d9f3d27f97cf3fd4d
#
_entry.id   db3a80da8aecf56d9f3d27f97cf3fd4d
#
_cell.length_a   1.000
_cell.length_b   1.000
_cell.length_c   1.000
_cell.angle_alpha   90.00
_cell.angle_beta   90.00
_cell.angle_gamma   90.00
#
_symmetry.space_group_name_H-M   'P 1'
#
loop_
_entity.id
_entity.type
_entity.pdbx_description
1 polymer ?
#
loop_
_entity_poly.entity_id
_entity_poly.type
_entity_poly.pdbx_seq_one_letter_code
_entity_poly.pdbx_strand_id
1 'polypeptide(L)'
;MLLPLETCLLDEYEQGFSVKDMFQISSVGIATGKDRIFIANNTESLKEQGLKYCNEFNEQYIKDIHYRPFDIRKVYYDTKKLERARENTFKHMLPPPPPTNPKTPNQTRKNVALNTPRQLKNNDKSWTQCFISSNINDQGLSSGGNGAGVNYPLYQFRDPNYTENFTPKFRDFIDKHYNHSFEPLEILGYIYALLYSPNYRKRYEDFLKADYPKILFTKK
;
A
#
# COMPACT_ATOMS: atom_id res chain seq x y z
N MET A 1 32.06 -1.85 -16.30
CA MET A 1 32.26 -0.44 -16.70
C MET A 1 30.94 0.03 -17.30
N LEU A 2 30.16 0.83 -16.58
CA LEU A 2 28.90 1.38 -17.09
C LEU A 2 29.20 2.36 -18.23
N LEU A 3 28.38 2.33 -19.29
CA LEU A 3 28.47 3.28 -20.37
C LEU A 3 28.13 4.70 -19.88
N PRO A 4 28.68 5.79 -20.44
CA PRO A 4 28.41 7.17 -19.99
C PRO A 4 26.92 7.55 -19.92
N LEU A 5 26.09 6.99 -20.81
CA LEU A 5 24.64 7.18 -20.81
C LEU A 5 23.95 6.52 -19.59
N GLU A 6 24.41 5.36 -19.16
CA GLU A 6 23.88 4.66 -17.97
C GLU A 6 24.23 5.41 -16.68
N THR A 7 25.43 5.99 -16.61
CA THR A 7 25.86 6.82 -15.48
C THR A 7 24.98 8.07 -15.35
N CYS A 8 24.74 8.78 -16.44
CA CYS A 8 23.89 9.96 -16.47
C CYS A 8 22.43 9.64 -16.07
N LEU A 9 21.91 8.49 -16.51
CA LEU A 9 20.57 8.04 -16.17
C LEU A 9 20.46 7.64 -14.68
N LEU A 10 21.49 7.02 -14.13
CA LEU A 10 21.59 6.72 -12.72
C LEU A 10 21.60 8.00 -11.87
N ASP A 11 22.44 8.97 -12.24
CA ASP A 11 22.54 10.25 -11.53
C ASP A 11 21.19 11.00 -11.53
N GLU A 12 20.48 10.98 -12.65
CA GLU A 12 19.12 11.54 -12.74
C GLU A 12 18.14 10.80 -11.82
N TYR A 13 18.15 9.46 -11.85
CA TYR A 13 17.25 8.64 -11.03
C TYR A 13 17.55 8.78 -9.54
N GLU A 14 18.83 8.91 -9.17
CA GLU A 14 19.25 9.08 -7.77
C GLU A 14 18.78 10.41 -7.15
N GLN A 15 18.46 11.43 -7.97
CA GLN A 15 17.87 12.69 -7.50
C GLN A 15 16.40 12.51 -7.05
N GLY A 16 15.76 11.40 -7.43
CA GLY A 16 14.39 11.08 -7.04
C GLY A 16 14.26 10.73 -5.56
N PHE A 17 13.09 10.98 -5.01
CA PHE A 17 12.76 10.59 -3.65
C PHE A 17 12.25 9.14 -3.63
N SER A 18 12.85 8.27 -2.84
CA SER A 18 12.40 6.87 -2.73
C SER A 18 11.01 6.79 -2.10
N VAL A 19 10.11 6.00 -2.69
CA VAL A 19 8.76 5.76 -2.12
C VAL A 19 8.85 5.28 -0.68
N LYS A 20 9.83 4.46 -0.35
CA LYS A 20 10.05 3.97 1.02
C LYS A 20 10.26 5.12 2.02
N ASP A 21 10.95 6.17 1.60
CA ASP A 21 11.33 7.28 2.49
C ASP A 21 10.28 8.40 2.54
N MET A 22 9.21 8.29 1.74
CA MET A 22 8.11 9.26 1.74
C MET A 22 7.12 9.03 2.89
N PHE A 23 6.96 7.79 3.36
CA PHE A 23 5.91 7.42 4.31
C PHE A 23 6.47 6.99 5.66
N GLN A 24 5.80 7.39 6.74
CA GLN A 24 6.18 7.04 8.12
C GLN A 24 5.83 5.60 8.47
N ILE A 25 4.65 5.15 8.02
CA ILE A 25 4.13 3.81 8.29
C ILE A 25 3.95 3.08 6.97
N SER A 26 4.51 1.89 6.90
CA SER A 26 4.35 0.97 5.78
C SER A 26 4.56 -0.47 6.25
N SER A 27 4.00 -1.42 5.54
CA SER A 27 4.32 -2.85 5.70
C SER A 27 3.98 -3.62 4.44
N VAL A 28 4.54 -4.81 4.32
CA VAL A 28 4.04 -5.79 3.35
C VAL A 28 2.58 -6.14 3.65
N GLY A 29 1.86 -6.68 2.67
CA GLY A 29 0.50 -7.16 2.84
C GLY A 29 0.37 -8.24 3.92
N ILE A 30 -0.85 -8.55 4.31
CA ILE A 30 -1.13 -9.61 5.27
C ILE A 30 -0.80 -10.98 4.69
N ALA A 31 -0.54 -11.95 5.57
CA ALA A 31 -0.53 -13.37 5.25
C ALA A 31 -1.41 -14.09 6.26
N THR A 32 -2.38 -14.86 5.76
CA THR A 32 -3.27 -15.62 6.65
C THR A 32 -2.62 -16.90 7.16
N GLY A 33 -1.64 -17.43 6.42
CA GLY A 33 -1.06 -18.77 6.66
C GLY A 33 -2.01 -19.92 6.29
N LYS A 34 -3.31 -19.64 6.18
CA LYS A 34 -4.38 -20.61 5.89
C LYS A 34 -5.48 -19.99 5.02
N ASP A 35 -5.14 -19.57 3.81
CA ASP A 35 -6.08 -18.88 2.91
C ASP A 35 -7.38 -19.65 2.70
N ARG A 36 -7.32 -20.97 2.56
CA ARG A 36 -8.52 -21.83 2.40
C ARG A 36 -9.51 -21.76 3.57
N ILE A 37 -9.10 -21.23 4.73
CA ILE A 37 -9.93 -21.07 5.93
C ILE A 37 -10.37 -19.62 6.07
N PHE A 38 -9.44 -18.69 5.87
CA PHE A 38 -9.62 -17.30 6.24
C PHE A 38 -9.90 -16.36 5.05
N ILE A 39 -9.94 -16.86 3.81
CA ILE A 39 -10.28 -16.07 2.63
C ILE A 39 -11.35 -16.79 1.81
N ALA A 40 -12.40 -16.06 1.40
CA ALA A 40 -13.47 -16.57 0.53
C ALA A 40 -13.98 -15.47 -0.40
N ASN A 41 -14.71 -15.86 -1.44
CA ASN A 41 -15.27 -14.92 -2.42
C ASN A 41 -16.40 -14.06 -1.84
N ASN A 42 -17.11 -14.59 -0.84
CA ASN A 42 -18.23 -13.90 -0.19
C ASN A 42 -18.29 -14.23 1.29
N THR A 43 -19.17 -13.53 2.00
CA THR A 43 -19.35 -13.66 3.45
C THR A 43 -19.88 -15.02 3.86
N GLU A 44 -20.81 -15.58 3.11
CA GLU A 44 -21.48 -16.85 3.41
C GLU A 44 -20.45 -18.00 3.35
N SER A 45 -19.68 -18.09 2.26
CA SER A 45 -18.61 -19.07 2.11
C SER A 45 -17.54 -18.93 3.19
N LEU A 46 -17.20 -17.68 3.57
CA LEU A 46 -16.24 -17.45 4.65
C LEU A 46 -16.73 -17.91 6.00
N LYS A 47 -18.04 -17.73 6.30
CA LYS A 47 -18.67 -18.24 7.52
C LYS A 47 -18.67 -19.76 7.56
N GLU A 48 -19.08 -20.42 6.48
CA GLU A 48 -19.08 -21.87 6.39
C GLU A 48 -17.69 -22.49 6.60
N GLN A 49 -16.67 -21.87 5.98
CA GLN A 49 -15.29 -22.28 6.14
C GLN A 49 -14.79 -22.03 7.56
N GLY A 50 -15.05 -20.83 8.09
CA GLY A 50 -14.60 -20.42 9.42
C GLY A 50 -15.20 -21.26 10.53
N LEU A 51 -16.50 -21.57 10.48
CA LEU A 51 -17.21 -22.38 11.48
C LEU A 51 -16.67 -23.82 11.57
N LYS A 52 -16.10 -24.36 10.50
CA LYS A 52 -15.47 -25.69 10.50
C LYS A 52 -14.14 -25.73 11.28
N TYR A 53 -13.49 -24.60 11.45
CA TYR A 53 -12.13 -24.51 12.00
C TYR A 53 -12.01 -23.61 13.23
N CYS A 54 -13.01 -22.78 13.50
CA CYS A 54 -13.01 -21.88 14.64
C CYS A 54 -14.21 -22.19 15.51
N ASN A 55 -14.01 -22.59 16.76
CA ASN A 55 -15.10 -22.81 17.72
C ASN A 55 -15.89 -21.52 17.97
N GLU A 56 -15.28 -20.34 17.77
CA GLU A 56 -15.88 -19.03 17.89
C GLU A 56 -15.60 -18.24 16.60
N PHE A 57 -16.63 -18.02 15.82
CA PHE A 57 -16.58 -17.20 14.61
C PHE A 57 -17.34 -15.89 14.86
N ASN A 58 -16.64 -14.75 14.79
CA ASN A 58 -17.24 -13.45 15.02
C ASN A 58 -17.23 -12.62 13.71
N GLU A 59 -18.42 -12.28 13.24
CA GLU A 59 -18.60 -11.54 11.97
C GLU A 59 -17.94 -10.17 11.94
N GLN A 60 -17.68 -9.55 13.09
CA GLN A 60 -16.96 -8.26 13.16
C GLN A 60 -15.57 -8.32 12.54
N TYR A 61 -14.94 -9.51 12.47
CA TYR A 61 -13.64 -9.72 11.85
C TYR A 61 -13.70 -9.90 10.34
N ILE A 62 -14.90 -9.97 9.73
CA ILE A 62 -15.02 -10.05 8.28
C ILE A 62 -14.70 -8.69 7.68
N LYS A 63 -13.68 -8.65 6.80
CA LYS A 63 -13.23 -7.44 6.09
C LYS A 63 -13.06 -7.73 4.61
N ASP A 64 -13.03 -6.66 3.80
CA ASP A 64 -12.63 -6.77 2.41
C ASP A 64 -11.10 -6.81 2.29
N ILE A 65 -10.60 -7.71 1.43
CA ILE A 65 -9.19 -7.84 1.10
C ILE A 65 -9.00 -7.73 -0.40
N HIS A 66 -8.04 -6.91 -0.83
CA HIS A 66 -7.53 -6.92 -2.18
C HIS A 66 -6.53 -8.08 -2.30
N TYR A 67 -7.04 -9.22 -2.77
CA TYR A 67 -6.32 -10.50 -2.71
C TYR A 67 -5.31 -10.64 -3.85
N ARG A 68 -5.74 -10.31 -5.08
CA ARG A 68 -4.90 -10.27 -6.30
C ARG A 68 -5.33 -9.08 -7.15
N PRO A 69 -4.58 -8.69 -8.18
CA PRO A 69 -5.01 -7.64 -9.10
C PRO A 69 -6.46 -7.85 -9.57
N PHE A 70 -7.31 -6.85 -9.30
CA PHE A 70 -8.74 -6.85 -9.64
C PHE A 70 -9.60 -7.94 -8.94
N ASP A 71 -9.05 -8.63 -7.93
CA ASP A 71 -9.73 -9.67 -7.16
C ASP A 71 -9.89 -9.22 -5.70
N ILE A 72 -11.11 -8.82 -5.36
CA ILE A 72 -11.49 -8.42 -3.99
C ILE A 72 -12.31 -9.55 -3.38
N ARG A 73 -11.88 -10.01 -2.20
CA ARG A 73 -12.49 -11.11 -1.45
C ARG A 73 -12.85 -10.69 -0.04
N LYS A 74 -13.43 -11.62 0.72
CA LYS A 74 -13.63 -11.49 2.17
C LYS A 74 -12.50 -12.21 2.90
N VAL A 75 -12.00 -11.57 3.97
CA VAL A 75 -11.00 -12.15 4.87
C VAL A 75 -11.52 -12.12 6.31
N TYR A 76 -11.26 -13.17 7.06
CA TYR A 76 -11.46 -13.18 8.51
C TYR A 76 -10.22 -12.55 9.17
N TYR A 77 -10.29 -11.24 9.41
CA TYR A 77 -9.18 -10.45 9.93
C TYR A 77 -9.17 -10.43 11.46
N ASP A 78 -8.92 -11.58 12.07
CA ASP A 78 -8.59 -11.70 13.49
C ASP A 78 -7.07 -11.71 13.66
N THR A 79 -6.53 -10.64 14.22
CA THR A 79 -5.06 -10.45 14.31
C THR A 79 -4.35 -11.51 15.14
N LYS A 80 -5.10 -12.24 15.99
CA LYS A 80 -4.58 -13.33 16.80
C LYS A 80 -4.52 -14.68 16.05
N LYS A 81 -5.27 -14.82 14.96
CA LYS A 81 -5.38 -16.06 14.19
C LYS A 81 -4.57 -16.06 12.91
N LEU A 82 -4.24 -14.88 12.39
CA LEU A 82 -3.46 -14.73 11.17
C LEU A 82 -1.96 -14.88 11.42
N GLU A 83 -1.24 -15.48 10.48
CA GLU A 83 0.22 -15.62 10.56
C GLU A 83 0.92 -14.25 10.62
N ARG A 84 0.45 -13.31 9.78
CA ARG A 84 0.99 -11.93 9.70
C ARG A 84 -0.14 -10.94 9.45
N ALA A 85 -0.78 -10.48 10.49
CA ALA A 85 -1.91 -9.54 10.40
C ALA A 85 -1.49 -8.10 10.04
N ARG A 86 -0.23 -7.71 10.32
CA ARG A 86 0.28 -6.35 10.04
C ARG A 86 -0.61 -5.25 10.64
N GLU A 87 -1.09 -5.45 11.84
CA GLU A 87 -2.07 -4.60 12.52
C GLU A 87 -1.64 -3.12 12.56
N ASN A 88 -0.36 -2.85 12.84
CA ASN A 88 0.16 -1.47 12.91
C ASN A 88 -0.05 -0.65 11.63
N THR A 89 -0.15 -1.30 10.48
CA THR A 89 -0.42 -0.65 9.20
C THR A 89 -1.90 -0.72 8.84
N PHE A 90 -2.50 -1.92 8.92
CA PHE A 90 -3.87 -2.10 8.43
C PHE A 90 -4.96 -1.55 9.35
N LYS A 91 -4.67 -1.29 10.64
CA LYS A 91 -5.59 -0.51 11.48
C LYS A 91 -5.94 0.86 10.88
N HIS A 92 -5.03 1.45 10.09
CA HIS A 92 -5.26 2.71 9.40
C HIS A 92 -6.11 2.58 8.14
N MET A 93 -6.27 1.36 7.60
CA MET A 93 -7.12 1.04 6.45
C MET A 93 -8.53 0.61 6.85
N LEU A 94 -8.75 0.29 8.11
CA LEU A 94 -10.05 -0.06 8.64
C LEU A 94 -10.85 1.20 9.01
N PRO A 95 -12.18 1.15 8.98
CA PRO A 95 -12.99 2.23 9.55
C PRO A 95 -12.56 2.47 11.00
N PRO A 96 -12.43 3.72 11.43
CA PRO A 96 -12.18 4.01 12.83
C PRO A 96 -13.31 3.45 13.69
N PRO A 97 -13.03 3.07 14.93
CA PRO A 97 -14.10 2.70 15.87
C PRO A 97 -15.06 3.88 16.00
N PRO A 98 -16.36 3.62 16.27
CA PRO A 98 -17.32 4.69 16.50
C PRO A 98 -16.84 5.56 17.66
N PRO A 99 -17.01 6.89 17.57
CA PRO A 99 -16.56 7.79 18.60
C PRO A 99 -17.22 7.46 19.94
N THR A 100 -16.45 7.48 21.00
CA THR A 100 -16.96 7.25 22.37
C THR A 100 -17.94 8.32 22.81
N ASN A 101 -17.86 9.54 22.24
CA ASN A 101 -18.81 10.61 22.45
C ASN A 101 -19.82 10.66 21.29
N PRO A 102 -21.13 10.43 21.51
CA PRO A 102 -22.14 10.44 20.45
C PRO A 102 -22.33 11.80 19.77
N LYS A 103 -21.78 12.88 20.32
CA LYS A 103 -21.78 14.21 19.70
C LYS A 103 -20.63 14.43 18.73
N THR A 104 -19.65 13.55 18.70
CA THR A 104 -18.53 13.60 17.74
C THR A 104 -18.99 13.03 16.41
N PRO A 105 -18.86 13.79 15.29
CA PRO A 105 -19.22 13.25 13.98
C PRO A 105 -18.44 11.97 13.68
N ASN A 106 -19.17 10.94 13.24
CA ASN A 106 -18.55 9.68 12.82
C ASN A 106 -17.71 9.94 11.56
N GLN A 107 -16.39 9.88 11.68
CA GLN A 107 -15.50 10.09 10.54
C GLN A 107 -15.49 8.83 9.65
N THR A 108 -16.30 8.85 8.60
CA THR A 108 -16.41 7.75 7.63
C THR A 108 -15.35 7.81 6.51
N ARG A 109 -14.27 8.57 6.70
CA ARG A 109 -13.26 8.73 5.66
C ARG A 109 -12.60 7.39 5.35
N LYS A 110 -12.83 6.88 4.14
CA LYS A 110 -12.06 5.73 3.63
C LYS A 110 -10.62 6.18 3.37
N ASN A 111 -9.67 5.49 3.96
CA ASN A 111 -8.27 5.65 3.63
C ASN A 111 -7.95 4.94 2.31
N VAL A 112 -6.87 5.35 1.68
CA VAL A 112 -6.29 4.67 0.52
C VAL A 112 -4.82 4.39 0.79
N ALA A 113 -4.30 3.32 0.20
CA ALA A 113 -2.88 2.97 0.30
C ALA A 113 -2.30 2.76 -1.09
N LEU A 114 -1.11 3.30 -1.31
CA LEU A 114 -0.25 2.88 -2.41
C LEU A 114 0.29 1.49 -2.09
N ASN A 115 0.27 0.60 -3.08
CA ASN A 115 0.91 -0.72 -2.99
C ASN A 115 1.90 -0.86 -4.14
N THR A 116 3.17 -1.15 -3.82
CA THR A 116 4.22 -1.36 -4.80
C THR A 116 5.28 -2.32 -4.25
N PRO A 117 5.88 -3.19 -5.08
CA PRO A 117 6.96 -4.05 -4.63
C PRO A 117 8.23 -3.26 -4.39
N ARG A 118 9.12 -3.79 -3.56
CA ARG A 118 10.48 -3.28 -3.44
C ARG A 118 11.28 -3.57 -4.71
N GLN A 119 11.19 -4.81 -5.19
CA GLN A 119 11.94 -5.31 -6.34
C GLN A 119 11.13 -6.37 -7.06
N LEU A 120 11.43 -6.62 -8.34
CA LEU A 120 10.88 -7.74 -9.08
C LEU A 120 11.88 -8.89 -9.10
N LYS A 121 11.40 -10.13 -8.92
CA LYS A 121 12.23 -11.31 -9.09
C LYS A 121 12.30 -11.73 -10.55
N ASN A 122 13.41 -12.32 -10.91
CA ASN A 122 14.05 -12.64 -12.19
C ASN A 122 13.20 -13.02 -13.42
N ASN A 123 11.89 -13.18 -13.34
CA ASN A 123 11.05 -13.61 -14.46
C ASN A 123 10.00 -12.60 -14.91
N ASP A 124 9.86 -11.47 -14.25
CA ASP A 124 8.91 -10.45 -14.65
C ASP A 124 9.51 -9.60 -15.77
N LYS A 125 8.93 -9.71 -16.96
CA LYS A 125 9.42 -9.01 -18.16
C LYS A 125 9.26 -7.49 -18.09
N SER A 126 8.33 -6.97 -17.28
CA SER A 126 8.09 -5.53 -17.14
C SER A 126 7.63 -5.16 -15.73
N TRP A 127 8.02 -3.97 -15.27
CA TRP A 127 7.55 -3.42 -14.02
C TRP A 127 6.15 -2.80 -14.19
N THR A 128 5.12 -3.49 -13.69
CA THR A 128 3.71 -3.05 -13.78
C THR A 128 2.96 -3.12 -12.45
N GLN A 129 3.65 -3.49 -11.39
CA GLN A 129 3.10 -3.92 -10.10
C GLN A 129 2.86 -2.75 -9.15
N CYS A 130 2.01 -1.80 -9.55
CA CYS A 130 1.64 -0.65 -8.70
C CYS A 130 0.12 -0.53 -8.63
N PHE A 131 -0.44 -0.46 -7.42
CA PHE A 131 -1.88 -0.40 -7.19
C PHE A 131 -2.24 0.66 -6.14
N ILE A 132 -3.46 1.16 -6.23
CA ILE A 132 -4.12 1.89 -5.14
C ILE A 132 -5.24 1.00 -4.60
N SER A 133 -5.34 0.88 -3.29
CA SER A 133 -6.37 0.10 -2.63
C SER A 133 -6.94 0.83 -1.42
N SER A 134 -8.25 0.71 -1.21
CA SER A 134 -8.93 1.16 0.01
C SER A 134 -9.23 0.01 0.99
N ASN A 135 -8.73 -1.18 0.71
CA ASN A 135 -8.95 -2.39 1.49
C ASN A 135 -7.66 -2.86 2.15
N ILE A 136 -7.78 -3.86 3.03
CA ILE A 136 -6.63 -4.66 3.46
C ILE A 136 -6.03 -5.33 2.20
N ASN A 137 -4.71 -5.42 2.12
CA ASN A 137 -4.04 -6.01 0.97
C ASN A 137 -3.33 -7.31 1.35
N ASP A 138 -3.50 -8.34 0.52
CA ASP A 138 -2.69 -9.55 0.60
C ASP A 138 -1.23 -9.26 0.20
N GLN A 139 -0.29 -9.98 0.79
CA GLN A 139 1.14 -9.82 0.48
C GLN A 139 1.48 -10.10 -0.99
N GLY A 140 0.68 -10.91 -1.67
CA GLY A 140 0.86 -11.27 -3.09
C GLY A 140 0.19 -10.31 -4.07
N LEU A 141 -0.41 -9.19 -3.62
CA LEU A 141 -1.13 -8.27 -4.51
C LEU A 141 -0.25 -7.74 -5.65
N SER A 142 0.94 -7.26 -5.35
CA SER A 142 1.82 -6.63 -6.36
C SER A 142 2.97 -7.51 -6.86
N SER A 143 3.01 -8.80 -6.52
CA SER A 143 4.20 -9.59 -6.78
C SER A 143 3.96 -10.98 -7.36
N GLY A 144 2.71 -11.33 -7.65
CA GLY A 144 2.41 -12.65 -8.21
C GLY A 144 2.96 -13.85 -7.41
N GLY A 145 3.33 -13.66 -6.14
CA GLY A 145 3.84 -14.72 -5.25
C GLY A 145 5.37 -14.71 -5.04
N ASN A 146 6.13 -13.91 -5.78
CA ASN A 146 7.61 -13.92 -5.73
C ASN A 146 8.24 -12.71 -4.99
N GLY A 147 7.48 -11.87 -4.39
CA GLY A 147 7.87 -10.74 -3.55
C GLY A 147 6.67 -10.26 -2.78
N ALA A 148 6.85 -9.41 -1.80
CA ALA A 148 5.74 -8.84 -1.05
C ALA A 148 5.52 -7.39 -1.47
N GLY A 149 4.28 -7.07 -1.87
CA GLY A 149 3.87 -5.69 -2.08
C GLY A 149 3.87 -4.92 -0.77
N VAL A 150 4.53 -3.77 -0.75
CA VAL A 150 4.56 -2.88 0.40
C VAL A 150 3.41 -1.89 0.30
N ASN A 151 2.67 -1.75 1.38
CA ASN A 151 1.51 -0.89 1.50
C ASN A 151 1.88 0.37 2.25
N TYR A 152 1.49 1.51 1.70
CA TYR A 152 1.71 2.85 2.23
C TYR A 152 0.36 3.54 2.39
N PRO A 153 -0.31 3.43 3.55
CA PRO A 153 -1.53 4.17 3.82
C PRO A 153 -1.29 5.67 3.65
N LEU A 154 -2.24 6.39 3.03
CA LEU A 154 -2.10 7.83 2.84
C LEU A 154 -2.24 8.61 4.15
N TYR A 155 -3.13 8.11 5.03
CA TYR A 155 -3.38 8.73 6.32
C TYR A 155 -3.14 7.76 7.46
N GLN A 156 -2.71 8.30 8.59
CA GLN A 156 -2.67 7.63 9.88
C GLN A 156 -3.92 8.03 10.68
N PHE A 157 -4.63 7.04 11.19
CA PHE A 157 -5.67 7.30 12.18
C PHE A 157 -5.01 7.46 13.55
N ARG A 158 -5.22 8.62 14.18
CA ARG A 158 -4.84 8.93 15.55
C ARG A 158 -6.07 9.54 16.21
N ASP A 159 -6.77 8.73 17.01
CA ASP A 159 -8.05 9.10 17.62
C ASP A 159 -8.01 10.51 18.25
N PRO A 160 -8.93 11.42 17.91
CA PRO A 160 -10.05 11.27 16.97
C PRO A 160 -9.73 11.68 15.50
N ASN A 161 -8.48 11.98 15.17
CA ASN A 161 -8.09 12.65 13.93
C ASN A 161 -7.33 11.74 12.97
N TYR A 162 -7.43 12.06 11.68
CA TYR A 162 -6.53 11.56 10.65
C TYR A 162 -5.39 12.56 10.43
N THR A 163 -4.16 12.07 10.40
CA THR A 163 -2.99 12.84 9.97
C THR A 163 -2.40 12.21 8.70
N GLU A 164 -1.76 12.99 7.85
CA GLU A 164 -1.07 12.43 6.71
C GLU A 164 0.06 11.48 7.14
N ASN A 165 0.33 10.48 6.32
CA ASN A 165 1.38 9.49 6.58
C ASN A 165 2.72 9.86 5.93
N PHE A 166 2.85 11.03 5.35
CA PHE A 166 4.14 11.46 4.80
C PHE A 166 5.14 11.76 5.91
N THR A 167 6.43 11.47 5.65
CA THR A 167 7.49 11.88 6.55
C THR A 167 7.66 13.39 6.54
N PRO A 168 7.99 14.03 7.67
CA PRO A 168 8.24 15.48 7.72
C PRO A 168 9.28 15.91 6.68
N LYS A 169 10.34 15.13 6.51
CA LYS A 169 11.39 15.39 5.51
C LYS A 169 10.83 15.46 4.08
N PHE A 170 9.95 14.53 3.72
CA PHE A 170 9.35 14.52 2.38
C PHE A 170 8.36 15.68 2.23
N ARG A 171 7.54 15.94 3.24
CA ARG A 171 6.58 17.03 3.22
C ARG A 171 7.27 18.39 3.07
N ASP A 172 8.28 18.65 3.89
CA ASP A 172 9.10 19.87 3.79
C ASP A 172 9.77 20.02 2.42
N PHE A 173 10.24 18.91 1.84
CA PHE A 173 10.82 18.92 0.51
C PHE A 173 9.80 19.37 -0.54
N ILE A 174 8.60 18.79 -0.58
CA ILE A 174 7.55 19.12 -1.54
C ILE A 174 7.12 20.59 -1.41
N ASP A 175 6.81 21.03 -0.19
CA ASP A 175 6.34 22.38 0.05
C ASP A 175 7.37 23.45 -0.36
N LYS A 176 8.65 23.22 -0.06
CA LYS A 176 9.75 24.12 -0.47
C LYS A 176 10.04 24.06 -1.96
N HIS A 177 9.99 22.85 -2.56
CA HIS A 177 10.32 22.65 -3.97
C HIS A 177 9.36 23.37 -4.90
N TYR A 178 8.06 23.35 -4.55
CA TYR A 178 7.01 23.97 -5.36
C TYR A 178 6.50 25.31 -4.80
N ASN A 179 6.96 25.72 -3.65
CA ASN A 179 6.42 26.89 -2.91
C ASN A 179 4.89 26.83 -2.79
N HIS A 180 4.36 25.63 -2.54
CA HIS A 180 2.93 25.33 -2.47
C HIS A 180 2.70 24.11 -1.59
N SER A 181 1.65 24.16 -0.77
CA SER A 181 1.23 23.03 0.05
C SER A 181 0.10 22.27 -0.63
N PHE A 182 0.45 21.13 -1.23
CA PHE A 182 -0.52 20.24 -1.89
C PHE A 182 -1.26 19.38 -0.88
N GLU A 183 -2.51 19.05 -1.20
CA GLU A 183 -3.25 18.05 -0.45
C GLU A 183 -2.59 16.66 -0.59
N PRO A 184 -2.61 15.83 0.47
CA PRO A 184 -1.97 14.51 0.44
C PRO A 184 -2.43 13.63 -0.73
N LEU A 185 -3.71 13.75 -1.11
CA LEU A 185 -4.27 12.98 -2.23
C LEU A 185 -3.71 13.45 -3.59
N GLU A 186 -3.42 14.74 -3.75
CA GLU A 186 -2.79 15.27 -4.97
C GLU A 186 -1.37 14.73 -5.12
N ILE A 187 -0.60 14.70 -4.03
CA ILE A 187 0.76 14.14 -4.00
C ILE A 187 0.71 12.65 -4.35
N LEU A 188 -0.20 11.89 -3.74
CA LEU A 188 -0.39 10.47 -4.05
C LEU A 188 -0.79 10.28 -5.52
N GLY A 189 -1.66 11.13 -6.06
CA GLY A 189 -2.08 11.12 -7.46
C GLY A 189 -0.90 11.31 -8.41
N TYR A 190 -0.01 12.26 -8.11
CA TYR A 190 1.22 12.46 -8.89
C TYR A 190 2.15 11.23 -8.85
N ILE A 191 2.40 10.70 -7.65
CA ILE A 191 3.23 9.49 -7.47
C ILE A 191 2.67 8.34 -8.29
N TYR A 192 1.37 8.09 -8.19
CA TYR A 192 0.70 7.01 -8.90
C TYR A 192 0.74 7.20 -10.42
N ALA A 193 0.45 8.42 -10.91
CA ALA A 193 0.49 8.75 -12.33
C ALA A 193 1.89 8.54 -12.92
N LEU A 194 2.94 8.94 -12.20
CA LEU A 194 4.32 8.74 -12.64
C LEU A 194 4.66 7.24 -12.68
N LEU A 195 4.34 6.48 -11.64
CA LEU A 195 4.55 5.03 -11.58
C LEU A 195 3.74 4.26 -12.65
N TYR A 196 2.66 4.87 -13.16
CA TYR A 196 1.85 4.30 -14.23
C TYR A 196 2.29 4.75 -15.64
N SER A 197 3.16 5.75 -15.73
CA SER A 197 3.66 6.28 -17.00
C SER A 197 4.50 5.24 -17.76
N PRO A 198 4.13 4.88 -19.00
CA PRO A 198 4.92 3.96 -19.82
C PRO A 198 6.35 4.47 -20.06
N ASN A 199 6.51 5.79 -20.25
CA ASN A 199 7.81 6.40 -20.48
C ASN A 199 8.71 6.28 -19.24
N TYR A 200 8.17 6.57 -18.05
CA TYR A 200 8.89 6.41 -16.79
C TYR A 200 9.30 4.95 -16.57
N ARG A 201 8.36 4.02 -16.74
CA ARG A 201 8.61 2.58 -16.57
C ARG A 201 9.68 2.06 -17.52
N LYS A 202 9.63 2.46 -18.81
CA LYS A 202 10.61 2.06 -19.81
C LYS A 202 11.97 2.68 -19.54
N ARG A 203 12.02 3.99 -19.17
CA ARG A 203 13.27 4.72 -18.93
C ARG A 203 14.05 4.18 -17.74
N TYR A 204 13.34 3.81 -16.65
CA TYR A 204 13.96 3.40 -15.38
C TYR A 204 13.72 1.91 -15.06
N GLU A 205 13.45 1.08 -16.06
CA GLU A 205 13.05 -0.32 -15.89
C GLU A 205 14.00 -1.12 -15.01
N ASP A 206 15.31 -1.02 -15.24
CA ASP A 206 16.32 -1.79 -14.50
C ASP A 206 16.40 -1.35 -13.04
N PHE A 207 16.28 -0.06 -12.78
CA PHE A 207 16.25 0.46 -11.39
C PHE A 207 14.98 0.06 -10.66
N LEU A 208 13.82 0.10 -11.33
CA LEU A 208 12.54 -0.31 -10.80
C LEU A 208 12.48 -1.81 -10.48
N LYS A 209 13.24 -2.63 -11.21
CA LYS A 209 13.37 -4.06 -10.92
C LYS A 209 14.28 -4.33 -9.73
N ALA A 210 15.24 -3.46 -9.47
CA ALA A 210 16.30 -3.68 -8.49
C ALA A 210 15.89 -3.27 -7.05
N ASP A 211 15.22 -2.14 -6.88
CA ASP A 211 14.86 -1.59 -5.55
C ASP A 211 13.60 -0.70 -5.62
N TYR A 212 13.22 -0.11 -4.49
CA TYR A 212 12.07 0.78 -4.37
C TYR A 212 12.08 1.88 -5.43
N PRO A 213 10.91 2.16 -6.06
CA PRO A 213 10.80 3.24 -7.03
C PRO A 213 11.23 4.58 -6.43
N LYS A 214 11.95 5.39 -7.23
CA LYS A 214 12.27 6.77 -6.90
C LYS A 214 11.44 7.72 -7.75
N ILE A 215 10.75 8.63 -7.12
CA ILE A 215 9.86 9.59 -7.76
C ILE A 215 10.63 10.87 -8.03
N LEU A 216 10.69 11.26 -9.30
CA LEU A 216 11.32 12.49 -9.75
C LEU A 216 10.31 13.65 -9.65
N PHE A 217 10.67 14.70 -8.93
CA PHE A 217 9.91 15.92 -8.79
C PHE A 217 10.59 17.02 -9.61
N THR A 218 10.06 17.30 -10.79
CA THR A 218 10.64 18.29 -11.71
C THR A 218 10.07 19.67 -11.44
N LYS A 219 10.93 20.70 -11.45
CA LYS A 219 10.44 22.08 -11.57
C LYS A 219 9.90 22.31 -12.97
N LYS A 220 8.79 23.01 -13.07
CA LYS A 220 8.30 23.52 -14.35
C LYS A 220 9.26 24.56 -14.90
#